data_d430d481383dafb4b565d68768f42143
#
_entry.id   d430d481383dafb4b565d68768f42143
#
_cell.length_a   1.000
_cell.length_b   1.000
_cell.length_c   1.000
_cell.angle_alpha   90.00
_cell.angle_beta   90.00
_cell.angle_gamma   90.00
#
_symmetry.space_group_name_H-M   'P 1'
#
loop_
_entity.id
_entity.type
_entity.pdbx_description
1 polymer ?
#
loop_
_entity_poly.entity_id
_entity_poly.type
_entity_poly.pdbx_seq_one_letter_code
_entity_poly.pdbx_strand_id
1 'polypeptide(L)'
;LREVEREVERLLRNVDRTPLSVDRHGIGTAIEEISEQVVPVVRTSAVTMEGLDVLDELFEHLPKTGTEAGDFSMYIDRTYNVTGVGAVASGTVRSGRIETDDELLVGPLADGAYRPVEARSIEMHYHRVEEASAGRIVGIALKGIAESDLERGMVLLPRSAEPAAVREFEAEVMVLNHPTRIDDGYEPVVHLETVSETASIHPEGGQLLPGDTGTARIRFKFRPYAVEEGQRFVFREGRSKGVGTVTGITEVE
;
A
#
# COMPACT_ATOMS: atom_id res chain seq x y z
N LEU A 1 17.17 -11.14 -21.74
CA LEU A 1 17.21 -11.57 -20.35
C LEU A 1 18.26 -10.78 -19.55
N ARG A 2 19.55 -10.85 -19.91
CA ARG A 2 20.64 -10.12 -19.19
C ARG A 2 20.49 -8.59 -19.13
N GLU A 3 19.77 -7.99 -20.07
CA GLU A 3 19.48 -6.55 -20.06
C GLU A 3 18.42 -6.21 -19.03
N VAL A 4 17.34 -7.00 -18.97
CA VAL A 4 16.29 -6.86 -17.96
C VAL A 4 16.84 -7.05 -16.55
N GLU A 5 17.73 -8.03 -16.35
CA GLU A 5 18.38 -8.25 -15.06
C GLU A 5 19.18 -7.04 -14.58
N ARG A 6 20.03 -6.48 -15.47
CA ARG A 6 20.79 -5.27 -15.13
C ARG A 6 19.87 -4.08 -14.82
N GLU A 7 18.73 -3.98 -15.52
CA GLU A 7 17.76 -2.92 -15.24
C GLU A 7 17.10 -3.11 -13.89
N VAL A 8 16.67 -4.33 -13.55
CA VAL A 8 16.11 -4.67 -12.24
C VAL A 8 17.13 -4.39 -11.12
N GLU A 9 18.37 -4.86 -11.28
CA GLU A 9 19.45 -4.60 -10.32
C GLU A 9 19.70 -3.11 -10.12
N ARG A 10 19.73 -2.33 -11.21
CA ARG A 10 19.92 -0.88 -11.13
C ARG A 10 18.76 -0.21 -10.40
N LEU A 11 17.51 -0.59 -10.70
CA LEU A 11 16.34 -0.01 -10.06
C LEU A 11 16.31 -0.32 -8.55
N LEU A 12 16.63 -1.55 -8.14
CA LEU A 12 16.71 -1.92 -6.74
C LEU A 12 17.77 -1.12 -5.99
N ARG A 13 18.97 -0.98 -6.59
CA ARG A 13 20.06 -0.18 -5.99
C ARG A 13 19.71 1.30 -5.87
N ASN A 14 18.93 1.86 -6.79
CA ASN A 14 18.48 3.25 -6.74
C ASN A 14 17.51 3.55 -5.59
N VAL A 15 16.89 2.51 -5.02
CA VAL A 15 16.01 2.61 -3.84
C VAL A 15 16.64 1.96 -2.61
N ASP A 16 17.98 1.95 -2.54
CA ASP A 16 18.79 1.39 -1.44
C ASP A 16 18.46 -0.08 -1.12
N ARG A 17 18.12 -0.86 -2.15
CA ARG A 17 17.91 -2.30 -2.04
C ARG A 17 19.06 -3.06 -2.70
N THR A 18 19.49 -4.12 -2.06
CA THR A 18 20.53 -5.02 -2.57
C THR A 18 19.86 -6.21 -3.27
N PRO A 19 19.97 -6.32 -4.62
CA PRO A 19 19.46 -7.49 -5.33
C PRO A 19 20.33 -8.71 -5.05
N LEU A 20 19.71 -9.82 -4.69
CA LEU A 20 20.34 -11.12 -4.52
C LEU A 20 19.77 -12.10 -5.56
N SER A 21 20.59 -12.46 -6.57
CA SER A 21 20.16 -13.45 -7.56
C SER A 21 20.11 -14.84 -6.94
N VAL A 22 18.95 -15.50 -7.03
CA VAL A 22 18.70 -16.77 -6.36
C VAL A 22 18.43 -17.86 -7.39
N ASP A 23 19.15 -18.96 -7.25
CA ASP A 23 18.92 -20.22 -7.95
C ASP A 23 18.72 -21.36 -6.93
N ARG A 24 18.54 -22.57 -7.42
CA ARG A 24 18.32 -23.76 -6.59
C ARG A 24 19.46 -24.05 -5.57
N HIS A 25 20.66 -23.60 -5.86
CA HIS A 25 21.81 -23.82 -4.99
C HIS A 25 21.97 -22.69 -3.95
N GLY A 26 21.50 -21.51 -4.28
CA GLY A 26 21.59 -20.31 -3.43
C GLY A 26 20.36 -20.04 -2.57
N ILE A 27 19.28 -20.83 -2.66
CA ILE A 27 18.02 -20.56 -1.98
C ILE A 27 18.17 -20.53 -0.46
N GLY A 28 18.92 -21.48 0.13
CA GLY A 28 19.14 -21.53 1.59
C GLY A 28 19.79 -20.26 2.12
N THR A 29 20.86 -19.79 1.47
CA THR A 29 21.51 -18.52 1.81
C THR A 29 20.57 -17.34 1.61
N ALA A 30 19.80 -17.34 0.53
CA ALA A 30 18.87 -16.26 0.24
C ALA A 30 17.78 -16.14 1.32
N ILE A 31 17.25 -17.25 1.81
CA ILE A 31 16.26 -17.28 2.89
C ILE A 31 16.82 -16.66 4.18
N GLU A 32 18.10 -16.95 4.52
CA GLU A 32 18.76 -16.39 5.70
C GLU A 32 19.04 -14.88 5.56
N GLU A 33 19.26 -14.39 4.34
CA GLU A 33 19.62 -12.99 4.06
C GLU A 33 18.38 -12.10 3.72
N ILE A 34 17.17 -12.67 3.58
CA ILE A 34 15.96 -11.88 3.33
C ILE A 34 15.79 -10.84 4.42
N SER A 35 15.73 -9.60 4.01
CA SER A 35 15.53 -8.44 4.88
C SER A 35 14.86 -7.31 4.13
N GLU A 36 14.55 -6.23 4.82
CA GLU A 36 14.07 -5.03 4.13
C GLU A 36 15.07 -4.49 3.11
N GLN A 37 16.36 -4.75 3.25
CA GLN A 37 17.42 -4.26 2.37
C GLN A 37 17.79 -5.25 1.27
N VAL A 38 17.68 -6.56 1.52
CA VAL A 38 18.05 -7.60 0.56
C VAL A 38 16.82 -8.14 -0.15
N VAL A 39 16.79 -8.01 -1.46
CA VAL A 39 15.67 -8.44 -2.31
C VAL A 39 16.08 -9.64 -3.15
N PRO A 40 15.52 -10.84 -2.92
CA PRO A 40 15.78 -12.00 -3.74
C PRO A 40 15.21 -11.81 -5.15
N VAL A 41 16.00 -12.15 -6.16
CA VAL A 41 15.63 -12.08 -7.58
C VAL A 41 15.71 -13.48 -8.17
N VAL A 42 14.55 -14.07 -8.46
CA VAL A 42 14.42 -15.41 -9.02
C VAL A 42 14.05 -15.33 -10.50
N ARG A 43 14.74 -16.09 -11.36
CA ARG A 43 14.35 -16.25 -12.76
C ARG A 43 13.35 -17.37 -12.89
N THR A 44 12.22 -17.11 -13.51
CA THR A 44 11.17 -18.10 -13.72
C THR A 44 10.69 -18.13 -15.16
N SER A 45 10.18 -19.28 -15.58
CA SER A 45 9.50 -19.45 -16.87
C SER A 45 8.23 -20.27 -16.68
N ALA A 46 7.08 -19.65 -16.89
CA ALA A 46 5.79 -20.34 -16.85
C ALA A 46 5.62 -21.35 -17.99
N VAL A 47 6.42 -21.25 -19.07
CA VAL A 47 6.36 -22.18 -20.22
C VAL A 47 7.18 -23.44 -19.97
N THR A 48 8.41 -23.28 -19.43
CA THR A 48 9.31 -24.38 -19.14
C THR A 48 9.23 -24.87 -17.71
N MET A 49 8.49 -24.16 -16.84
CA MET A 49 8.41 -24.37 -15.39
C MET A 49 9.76 -24.20 -14.66
N GLU A 50 10.78 -23.66 -15.33
CA GLU A 50 12.09 -23.42 -14.76
C GLU A 50 12.01 -22.37 -13.65
N GLY A 51 12.65 -22.64 -12.50
CA GLY A 51 12.75 -21.73 -11.34
C GLY A 51 11.47 -21.58 -10.51
N LEU A 52 10.36 -22.25 -10.85
CA LEU A 52 9.13 -22.19 -10.05
C LEU A 52 9.30 -22.93 -8.72
N ASP A 53 10.05 -24.01 -8.68
CA ASP A 53 10.40 -24.74 -7.46
C ASP A 53 11.20 -23.86 -6.48
N VAL A 54 12.11 -23.04 -6.98
CA VAL A 54 12.88 -22.05 -6.18
C VAL A 54 11.96 -20.95 -5.66
N LEU A 55 11.02 -20.50 -6.49
CA LEU A 55 10.05 -19.48 -6.11
C LEU A 55 9.07 -19.98 -5.03
N ASP A 56 8.59 -21.22 -5.15
CA ASP A 56 7.71 -21.85 -4.17
C ASP A 56 8.42 -21.99 -2.80
N GLU A 57 9.66 -22.52 -2.81
CA GLU A 57 10.47 -22.62 -1.60
C GLU A 57 10.74 -21.25 -0.95
N LEU A 58 10.98 -20.21 -1.77
CA LEU A 58 11.14 -18.85 -1.27
C LEU A 58 9.85 -18.35 -0.60
N PHE A 59 8.68 -18.58 -1.20
CA PHE A 59 7.40 -18.14 -0.65
C PHE A 59 7.07 -18.82 0.71
N GLU A 60 7.43 -20.07 0.89
CA GLU A 60 7.24 -20.78 2.16
C GLU A 60 8.04 -20.15 3.32
N HIS A 61 9.15 -19.49 2.99
CA HIS A 61 10.08 -18.91 3.99
C HIS A 61 10.03 -17.38 4.08
N LEU A 62 9.15 -16.71 3.30
CA LEU A 62 8.98 -15.27 3.44
C LEU A 62 8.54 -14.91 4.87
N PRO A 63 9.13 -13.86 5.46
CA PRO A 63 8.69 -13.38 6.76
C PRO A 63 7.22 -12.96 6.69
N LYS A 64 6.46 -13.26 7.73
CA LYS A 64 5.09 -12.77 7.85
C LYS A 64 5.13 -11.25 7.91
N THR A 65 4.39 -10.60 7.02
CA THR A 65 4.20 -9.15 7.04
C THR A 65 3.03 -8.80 7.94
N GLY A 66 3.15 -7.69 8.65
CA GLY A 66 2.13 -7.19 9.58
C GLY A 66 2.62 -7.25 11.03
N THR A 67 2.27 -6.25 11.78
CA THR A 67 2.60 -6.13 13.20
C THR A 67 1.35 -6.40 14.01
N GLU A 68 1.32 -7.50 14.76
CA GLU A 68 0.21 -7.81 15.68
C GLU A 68 0.16 -6.81 16.86
N ALA A 69 1.27 -6.09 17.09
CA ALA A 69 1.33 -5.02 18.06
C ALA A 69 0.70 -3.73 17.53
N GLY A 70 0.07 -2.97 18.44
CA GLY A 70 -0.58 -1.71 18.11
C GLY A 70 -2.06 -1.84 17.80
N ASP A 71 -2.65 -0.70 17.46
CA ASP A 71 -4.06 -0.59 17.17
C ASP A 71 -4.40 -1.21 15.81
N PHE A 72 -5.64 -1.69 15.69
CA PHE A 72 -6.16 -2.23 14.44
C PHE A 72 -6.16 -1.18 13.34
N SER A 73 -5.66 -1.55 12.16
CA SER A 73 -5.86 -0.78 10.94
C SER A 73 -6.02 -1.68 9.72
N MET A 74 -6.94 -1.30 8.84
CA MET A 74 -7.16 -1.98 7.56
C MET A 74 -7.58 -0.99 6.49
N TYR A 75 -6.83 -0.90 5.39
CA TYR A 75 -7.25 -0.15 4.20
C TYR A 75 -8.21 -0.98 3.35
N ILE A 76 -9.31 -0.35 2.93
CA ILE A 76 -10.33 -0.97 2.08
C ILE A 76 -9.79 -1.10 0.66
N ASP A 77 -9.73 -2.33 0.15
CA ASP A 77 -9.38 -2.64 -1.23
C ASP A 77 -10.63 -2.83 -2.11
N ARG A 78 -11.66 -3.48 -1.57
CA ARG A 78 -12.93 -3.72 -2.28
C ARG A 78 -14.11 -3.59 -1.35
N THR A 79 -15.25 -3.21 -1.93
CA THR A 79 -16.54 -3.15 -1.25
C THR A 79 -17.55 -4.05 -1.94
N TYR A 80 -18.48 -4.59 -1.17
CA TYR A 80 -19.55 -5.45 -1.68
C TYR A 80 -20.85 -5.17 -0.96
N ASN A 81 -21.97 -5.23 -1.70
CA ASN A 81 -23.31 -5.30 -1.10
C ASN A 81 -23.77 -6.76 -1.14
N VAL A 82 -23.75 -7.43 0.00
CA VAL A 82 -24.09 -8.85 0.10
C VAL A 82 -25.53 -9.01 0.59
N THR A 83 -26.38 -9.68 -0.18
CA THR A 83 -27.78 -9.92 0.16
C THR A 83 -27.90 -10.60 1.54
N GLY A 84 -28.68 -10.00 2.45
CA GLY A 84 -28.89 -10.48 3.82
C GLY A 84 -27.76 -10.14 4.81
N VAL A 85 -26.64 -9.63 4.31
CA VAL A 85 -25.51 -9.20 5.14
C VAL A 85 -25.37 -7.67 5.14
N GLY A 86 -25.46 -7.03 3.97
CA GLY A 86 -25.32 -5.59 3.80
C GLY A 86 -23.94 -5.21 3.26
N ALA A 87 -23.41 -4.08 3.73
CA ALA A 87 -22.14 -3.54 3.32
C ALA A 87 -20.96 -4.40 3.85
N VAL A 88 -20.07 -4.82 2.96
CA VAL A 88 -18.87 -5.57 3.30
C VAL A 88 -17.66 -4.82 2.76
N ALA A 89 -16.70 -4.53 3.63
CA ALA A 89 -15.38 -4.00 3.27
C ALA A 89 -14.34 -5.13 3.28
N SER A 90 -13.56 -5.26 2.23
CA SER A 90 -12.47 -6.24 2.14
C SER A 90 -11.12 -5.55 2.03
N GLY A 91 -10.12 -6.10 2.71
CA GLY A 91 -8.76 -5.58 2.72
C GLY A 91 -7.82 -6.49 3.49
N THR A 92 -6.57 -6.03 3.62
CA THR A 92 -5.57 -6.70 4.46
C THR A 92 -5.47 -5.96 5.79
N VAL A 93 -5.56 -6.67 6.91
CA VAL A 93 -5.27 -6.12 8.23
C VAL A 93 -3.79 -5.74 8.27
N ARG A 94 -3.51 -4.45 8.45
CA ARG A 94 -2.15 -3.90 8.42
C ARG A 94 -1.47 -4.01 9.77
N SER A 95 -2.20 -3.70 10.83
CA SER A 95 -1.72 -3.75 12.20
C SER A 95 -2.80 -4.21 13.17
N GLY A 96 -2.40 -4.65 14.35
CA GLY A 96 -3.28 -5.05 15.43
C GLY A 96 -4.17 -6.25 15.12
N ARG A 97 -5.34 -6.25 15.74
CA ARG A 97 -6.33 -7.32 15.64
C ARG A 97 -7.74 -6.72 15.65
N ILE A 98 -8.67 -7.39 14.99
CA ILE A 98 -10.10 -7.09 15.00
C ILE A 98 -10.89 -8.31 15.48
N GLU A 99 -11.94 -8.07 16.24
CA GLU A 99 -12.91 -9.05 16.70
C GLU A 99 -14.32 -8.71 16.21
N THR A 100 -15.20 -9.70 16.15
CA THR A 100 -16.62 -9.48 15.87
C THR A 100 -17.21 -8.58 16.96
N ASP A 101 -18.13 -7.68 16.57
CA ASP A 101 -18.78 -6.66 17.41
C ASP A 101 -17.88 -5.47 17.82
N ASP A 102 -16.64 -5.38 17.31
CA ASP A 102 -15.82 -4.22 17.53
C ASP A 102 -16.43 -2.95 16.93
N GLU A 103 -16.38 -1.85 17.72
CA GLU A 103 -16.72 -0.52 17.24
C GLU A 103 -15.54 0.13 16.53
N LEU A 104 -15.79 0.59 15.32
CA LEU A 104 -14.76 1.13 14.42
C LEU A 104 -15.15 2.52 13.90
N LEU A 105 -14.14 3.19 13.32
CA LEU A 105 -14.29 4.32 12.42
C LEU A 105 -13.98 3.88 10.99
N VAL A 106 -14.77 4.32 10.02
CA VAL A 106 -14.49 4.17 8.59
C VAL A 106 -14.42 5.52 7.92
N GLY A 107 -13.43 5.72 7.06
CA GLY A 107 -13.23 6.98 6.32
C GLY A 107 -11.83 7.09 5.73
N PRO A 108 -11.40 8.32 5.35
CA PRO A 108 -12.26 9.52 5.33
C PRO A 108 -13.31 9.46 4.20
N LEU A 109 -14.50 9.98 4.46
CA LEU A 109 -15.52 10.24 3.45
C LEU A 109 -15.07 11.40 2.54
N ALA A 110 -15.85 11.71 1.50
CA ALA A 110 -15.51 12.78 0.56
C ALA A 110 -15.37 14.17 1.22
N ASP A 111 -16.09 14.40 2.32
CA ASP A 111 -16.02 15.61 3.16
C ASP A 111 -14.93 15.57 4.23
N GLY A 112 -14.12 14.51 4.28
CA GLY A 112 -13.09 14.29 5.29
C GLY A 112 -13.57 13.66 6.59
N ALA A 113 -14.87 13.45 6.77
CA ALA A 113 -15.41 12.88 8.00
C ALA A 113 -15.11 11.38 8.14
N TYR A 114 -15.06 10.91 9.38
CA TYR A 114 -15.06 9.48 9.72
C TYR A 114 -16.38 9.09 10.37
N ARG A 115 -16.93 7.95 9.95
CA ARG A 115 -18.23 7.46 10.41
C ARG A 115 -18.04 6.27 11.35
N PRO A 116 -18.72 6.26 12.52
CA PRO A 116 -18.75 5.09 13.39
C PRO A 116 -19.51 3.94 12.73
N VAL A 117 -18.93 2.74 12.82
CA VAL A 117 -19.50 1.49 12.31
C VAL A 117 -19.18 0.35 13.29
N GLU A 118 -19.88 -0.78 13.14
CA GLU A 118 -19.68 -1.98 13.96
C GLU A 118 -19.29 -3.15 13.03
N ALA A 119 -18.28 -3.93 13.41
CA ALA A 119 -17.87 -5.15 12.73
C ALA A 119 -18.84 -6.30 13.03
N ARG A 120 -19.88 -6.48 12.22
CA ARG A 120 -20.93 -7.47 12.43
C ARG A 120 -20.47 -8.92 12.28
N SER A 121 -19.58 -9.19 11.35
CA SER A 121 -18.96 -10.50 11.10
C SER A 121 -17.68 -10.34 10.29
N ILE A 122 -16.78 -11.28 10.47
CA ILE A 122 -15.49 -11.34 9.79
C ILE A 122 -15.41 -12.66 9.01
N GLU A 123 -14.94 -12.59 7.77
CA GLU A 123 -14.71 -13.77 6.92
C GLU A 123 -13.29 -13.78 6.37
N MET A 124 -12.65 -14.94 6.42
CA MET A 124 -11.37 -15.23 5.75
C MET A 124 -11.57 -16.43 4.81
N HIS A 125 -11.22 -16.31 3.53
CA HIS A 125 -11.34 -17.38 2.54
C HIS A 125 -12.73 -18.07 2.54
N TYR A 126 -13.83 -17.28 2.65
CA TYR A 126 -15.22 -17.74 2.72
C TYR A 126 -15.60 -18.48 4.02
N HIS A 127 -14.75 -18.44 5.04
CA HIS A 127 -15.05 -18.99 6.37
C HIS A 127 -15.23 -17.87 7.38
N ARG A 128 -16.30 -17.93 8.15
CA ARG A 128 -16.49 -17.06 9.31
C ARG A 128 -15.45 -17.32 10.37
N VAL A 129 -14.92 -16.23 10.90
CA VAL A 129 -13.99 -16.22 12.03
C VAL A 129 -14.44 -15.21 13.06
N GLU A 130 -14.08 -15.42 14.31
CA GLU A 130 -14.40 -14.49 15.40
C GLU A 130 -13.39 -13.33 15.46
N GLU A 131 -12.16 -13.58 15.02
CA GLU A 131 -11.06 -12.61 15.02
C GLU A 131 -10.15 -12.72 13.81
N ALA A 132 -9.42 -11.63 13.51
CA ALA A 132 -8.35 -11.63 12.53
C ALA A 132 -7.24 -10.66 12.94
N SER A 133 -5.99 -11.06 12.74
CA SER A 133 -4.80 -10.28 13.06
C SER A 133 -4.08 -9.77 11.82
N ALA A 134 -3.08 -8.91 12.05
CA ALA A 134 -2.24 -8.33 11.00
C ALA A 134 -1.70 -9.37 10.01
N GLY A 135 -1.64 -8.98 8.72
CA GLY A 135 -1.24 -9.82 7.60
C GLY A 135 -2.36 -10.69 7.01
N ARG A 136 -3.56 -10.71 7.60
CA ARG A 136 -4.71 -11.47 7.09
C ARG A 136 -5.55 -10.65 6.12
N ILE A 137 -5.98 -11.29 5.03
CA ILE A 137 -6.97 -10.73 4.10
C ILE A 137 -8.35 -11.12 4.62
N VAL A 138 -9.20 -10.13 4.87
CA VAL A 138 -10.53 -10.31 5.45
C VAL A 138 -11.61 -9.58 4.67
N GLY A 139 -12.84 -10.07 4.79
CA GLY A 139 -14.06 -9.34 4.49
C GLY A 139 -14.80 -9.06 5.80
N ILE A 140 -15.08 -7.80 6.08
CA ILE A 140 -15.76 -7.36 7.30
C ILE A 140 -17.13 -6.82 6.91
N ALA A 141 -18.19 -7.46 7.40
CA ALA A 141 -19.54 -6.94 7.27
C ALA A 141 -19.73 -5.80 8.27
N LEU A 142 -20.13 -4.63 7.77
CA LEU A 142 -20.25 -3.42 8.55
C LEU A 142 -21.71 -3.06 8.80
N LYS A 143 -22.02 -2.69 10.03
CA LYS A 143 -23.32 -2.10 10.42
C LYS A 143 -23.12 -0.60 10.63
N GLY A 144 -24.08 0.21 10.20
CA GLY A 144 -24.04 1.67 10.37
C GLY A 144 -23.62 2.45 9.13
N ILE A 145 -23.34 1.76 8.02
CA ILE A 145 -22.97 2.37 6.74
C ILE A 145 -23.61 1.62 5.57
N ALA A 146 -23.93 2.32 4.49
CA ALA A 146 -24.32 1.71 3.22
C ALA A 146 -23.09 1.40 2.38
N GLU A 147 -23.16 0.36 1.54
CA GLU A 147 -22.04 0.02 0.64
C GLU A 147 -21.70 1.16 -0.32
N SER A 148 -22.72 1.93 -0.76
CA SER A 148 -22.53 3.11 -1.61
C SER A 148 -21.69 4.24 -1.00
N ASP A 149 -21.53 4.24 0.32
CA ASP A 149 -20.73 5.23 1.06
C ASP A 149 -19.31 4.70 1.33
N LEU A 150 -19.04 3.43 1.00
CA LEU A 150 -17.71 2.82 1.13
C LEU A 150 -16.96 2.93 -0.20
N GLU A 151 -15.70 3.29 -0.11
CA GLU A 151 -14.83 3.36 -1.29
C GLU A 151 -13.46 2.76 -0.99
N ARG A 152 -12.81 2.28 -2.06
CA ARG A 152 -11.41 1.86 -2.01
C ARG A 152 -10.54 3.04 -1.55
N GLY A 153 -9.54 2.74 -0.71
CA GLY A 153 -8.64 3.75 -0.15
C GLY A 153 -9.11 4.34 1.16
N MET A 154 -10.35 4.09 1.60
CA MET A 154 -10.77 4.35 2.98
C MET A 154 -10.06 3.40 3.93
N VAL A 155 -10.00 3.78 5.21
CA VAL A 155 -9.40 2.98 6.28
C VAL A 155 -10.45 2.64 7.33
N LEU A 156 -10.34 1.45 7.91
CA LEU A 156 -11.02 1.04 9.14
C LEU A 156 -10.02 1.15 10.30
N LEU A 157 -10.42 1.84 11.36
CA LEU A 157 -9.64 2.12 12.56
C LEU A 157 -10.48 1.85 13.81
N PRO A 158 -9.86 1.69 15.00
CA PRO A 158 -10.60 1.61 16.25
C PRO A 158 -11.47 2.85 16.49
N ARG A 159 -12.57 2.69 17.18
CA ARG A 159 -13.48 3.80 17.53
C ARG A 159 -12.80 4.93 18.29
N SER A 160 -11.74 4.61 19.04
CA SER A 160 -10.95 5.55 19.84
C SER A 160 -9.90 6.32 19.03
N ALA A 161 -9.69 5.99 17.75
CA ALA A 161 -8.71 6.67 16.93
C ALA A 161 -9.13 8.12 16.62
N GLU A 162 -8.14 8.99 16.47
CA GLU A 162 -8.31 10.37 16.02
C GLU A 162 -7.61 10.57 14.67
N PRO A 163 -8.15 9.98 13.59
CA PRO A 163 -7.48 10.00 12.30
C PRO A 163 -7.61 11.35 11.59
N ALA A 164 -6.55 11.81 10.95
CA ALA A 164 -6.58 12.94 10.04
C ALA A 164 -7.13 12.58 8.67
N ALA A 165 -7.86 13.50 8.05
CA ALA A 165 -8.23 13.42 6.65
C ALA A 165 -7.27 14.33 5.85
N VAL A 166 -6.36 13.72 5.10
CA VAL A 166 -5.24 14.40 4.46
C VAL A 166 -5.51 14.55 2.96
N ARG A 167 -5.55 15.80 2.50
CA ARG A 167 -5.66 16.12 1.08
C ARG A 167 -4.32 16.55 0.48
N GLU A 168 -3.42 17.05 1.30
CA GLU A 168 -2.10 17.52 0.89
C GLU A 168 -1.07 17.07 1.91
N PHE A 169 0.08 16.62 1.43
CA PHE A 169 1.19 16.15 2.28
C PHE A 169 2.54 16.48 1.65
N GLU A 170 3.56 16.57 2.47
CA GLU A 170 4.96 16.71 2.05
C GLU A 170 5.59 15.32 1.91
N ALA A 171 6.49 15.18 0.96
CA ALA A 171 7.18 13.92 0.71
C ALA A 171 8.58 14.14 0.16
N GLU A 172 9.49 13.25 0.52
CA GLU A 172 10.71 13.05 -0.24
C GLU A 172 10.38 12.18 -1.45
N VAL A 173 10.72 12.63 -2.65
CA VAL A 173 10.36 12.01 -3.93
C VAL A 173 11.61 11.69 -4.72
N MET A 174 11.70 10.47 -5.26
CA MET A 174 12.73 10.05 -6.22
C MET A 174 12.11 9.76 -7.57
N VAL A 175 12.59 10.41 -8.62
CA VAL A 175 12.15 10.22 -10.00
C VAL A 175 12.92 9.07 -10.64
N LEU A 176 12.30 7.91 -10.80
CA LEU A 176 12.95 6.72 -11.39
C LEU A 176 13.05 6.81 -12.91
N ASN A 177 12.03 7.36 -13.56
CA ASN A 177 11.99 7.55 -15.00
C ASN A 177 11.00 8.66 -15.38
N HIS A 178 11.39 9.53 -16.31
CA HIS A 178 10.52 10.52 -16.94
C HIS A 178 11.10 10.89 -18.31
N PRO A 179 10.29 11.17 -19.36
CA PRO A 179 10.80 11.55 -20.70
C PRO A 179 11.62 12.83 -20.71
N THR A 180 11.27 13.76 -19.81
CA THR A 180 11.93 15.07 -19.68
C THR A 180 12.23 15.36 -18.22
N ARG A 181 11.27 15.89 -17.48
CA ARG A 181 11.34 16.28 -16.06
C ARG A 181 9.94 16.38 -15.46
N ILE A 182 9.85 16.38 -14.15
CA ILE A 182 8.64 16.72 -13.41
C ILE A 182 8.69 18.23 -13.13
N ASP A 183 7.78 18.97 -13.74
CA ASP A 183 7.58 20.42 -13.49
C ASP A 183 6.51 20.61 -12.40
N ASP A 184 6.39 21.84 -11.88
CA ASP A 184 5.36 22.21 -10.92
C ASP A 184 3.96 21.93 -11.45
N GLY A 185 3.13 21.27 -10.63
CA GLY A 185 1.76 20.89 -10.99
C GLY A 185 1.64 19.65 -11.87
N TYR A 186 2.68 18.83 -12.02
CA TYR A 186 2.59 17.55 -12.72
C TYR A 186 1.57 16.62 -12.05
N GLU A 187 0.68 15.99 -12.83
CA GLU A 187 -0.48 15.23 -12.33
C GLU A 187 -0.41 13.72 -12.66
N PRO A 188 0.40 12.92 -11.97
CA PRO A 188 0.39 11.46 -12.12
C PRO A 188 -0.70 10.81 -11.27
N VAL A 189 -0.86 9.49 -11.44
CA VAL A 189 -1.59 8.65 -10.47
C VAL A 189 -0.65 8.26 -9.34
N VAL A 190 -1.03 8.61 -8.11
CA VAL A 190 -0.35 8.21 -6.87
C VAL A 190 -1.01 6.94 -6.34
N HIS A 191 -0.17 5.98 -5.96
CA HIS A 191 -0.57 4.73 -5.32
C HIS A 191 0.04 4.69 -3.92
N LEU A 192 -0.81 4.77 -2.91
CA LEU A 192 -0.46 4.70 -1.50
C LEU A 192 -1.40 3.70 -0.83
N GLU A 193 -0.85 2.60 -0.29
CA GLU A 193 -1.66 1.47 0.19
C GLU A 193 -2.67 1.01 -0.88
N THR A 194 -3.96 1.07 -0.59
CA THR A 194 -5.01 0.77 -1.57
C THR A 194 -5.49 2.00 -2.36
N VAL A 195 -5.03 3.19 -1.99
CA VAL A 195 -5.34 4.43 -2.72
C VAL A 195 -4.74 4.39 -4.12
N SER A 196 -5.50 4.83 -5.10
CA SER A 196 -5.04 5.02 -6.48
C SER A 196 -5.77 6.24 -7.04
N GLU A 197 -5.13 7.40 -6.95
CA GLU A 197 -5.76 8.67 -7.35
C GLU A 197 -4.77 9.62 -8.01
N THR A 198 -5.29 10.45 -8.91
CA THR A 198 -4.54 11.57 -9.49
C THR A 198 -4.19 12.59 -8.40
N ALA A 199 -2.93 12.96 -8.35
CA ALA A 199 -2.46 14.01 -7.45
C ALA A 199 -1.52 14.97 -8.19
N SER A 200 -1.53 16.25 -7.82
CA SER A 200 -0.55 17.21 -8.30
C SER A 200 0.72 17.12 -7.47
N ILE A 201 1.86 17.14 -8.14
CA ILE A 201 3.20 17.16 -7.53
C ILE A 201 3.80 18.55 -7.71
N HIS A 202 4.21 19.16 -6.61
CA HIS A 202 4.81 20.49 -6.54
C HIS A 202 6.21 20.40 -5.93
N PRO A 203 7.29 20.22 -6.75
CA PRO A 203 8.66 20.18 -6.24
C PRO A 203 9.07 21.52 -5.62
N GLU A 204 9.72 21.51 -4.46
CA GLU A 204 10.22 22.74 -3.83
C GLU A 204 11.19 23.53 -4.72
N GLY A 205 12.03 22.86 -5.48
CA GLY A 205 12.94 23.46 -6.46
C GLY A 205 12.29 23.80 -7.81
N GLY A 206 10.96 23.68 -7.95
CA GLY A 206 10.19 23.93 -9.16
C GLY A 206 10.26 22.81 -10.19
N GLN A 207 11.25 21.93 -10.13
CA GLN A 207 11.38 20.77 -11.03
C GLN A 207 12.23 19.66 -10.44
N LEU A 208 12.02 18.41 -10.93
CA LEU A 208 12.87 17.25 -10.65
C LEU A 208 13.20 16.52 -11.97
N LEU A 209 14.47 16.18 -12.17
CA LEU A 209 14.95 15.40 -13.33
C LEU A 209 14.91 13.90 -13.03
N PRO A 210 14.92 13.03 -14.06
CA PRO A 210 15.09 11.59 -13.87
C PRO A 210 16.39 11.28 -13.11
N GLY A 211 16.26 10.54 -12.00
CA GLY A 211 17.36 10.21 -11.10
C GLY A 211 17.50 11.17 -9.91
N ASP A 212 16.80 12.31 -9.92
CA ASP A 212 16.83 13.24 -8.79
C ASP A 212 15.98 12.72 -7.61
N THR A 213 16.43 13.10 -6.43
CA THR A 213 15.64 13.04 -5.18
C THR A 213 15.44 14.46 -4.67
N GLY A 214 14.24 14.77 -4.20
CA GLY A 214 13.94 16.09 -3.66
C GLY A 214 12.61 16.13 -2.92
N THR A 215 12.39 17.20 -2.17
CA THR A 215 11.13 17.44 -1.46
C THR A 215 10.06 17.96 -2.42
N ALA A 216 8.86 17.43 -2.28
CA ALA A 216 7.70 17.90 -3.03
C ALA A 216 6.44 17.87 -2.16
N ARG A 217 5.54 18.81 -2.46
CA ARG A 217 4.19 18.79 -1.93
C ARG A 217 3.28 18.05 -2.87
N ILE A 218 2.50 17.10 -2.34
CA ILE A 218 1.60 16.21 -3.10
C ILE A 218 0.17 16.55 -2.68
N ARG A 219 -0.71 16.80 -3.65
CA ARG A 219 -2.11 17.13 -3.37
C ARG A 219 -3.05 16.23 -4.16
N PHE A 220 -3.87 15.43 -3.49
CA PHE A 220 -4.92 14.62 -4.10
C PHE A 220 -5.99 15.50 -4.77
N LYS A 221 -6.41 15.09 -5.96
CA LYS A 221 -7.29 15.91 -6.82
C LYS A 221 -8.74 15.90 -6.34
N PHE A 222 -9.28 14.75 -5.95
CA PHE A 222 -10.70 14.58 -5.76
C PHE A 222 -11.13 14.57 -4.29
N ARG A 223 -10.46 13.81 -3.42
CA ARG A 223 -10.85 13.68 -2.02
C ARG A 223 -9.66 13.51 -1.07
N PRO A 224 -9.86 13.70 0.26
CA PRO A 224 -8.83 13.37 1.24
C PRO A 224 -8.73 11.85 1.45
N TYR A 225 -7.59 11.42 2.01
CA TYR A 225 -7.30 10.05 2.41
C TYR A 225 -6.65 9.99 3.78
N ALA A 226 -6.66 8.80 4.41
CA ALA A 226 -5.85 8.54 5.58
C ALA A 226 -4.38 8.38 5.13
N VAL A 227 -3.53 9.31 5.54
CA VAL A 227 -2.10 9.32 5.24
C VAL A 227 -1.33 9.51 6.53
N GLU A 228 -0.25 8.76 6.69
CA GLU A 228 0.63 8.82 7.85
C GLU A 228 2.07 9.14 7.42
N GLU A 229 2.82 9.83 8.27
CA GLU A 229 4.26 10.03 8.05
C GLU A 229 5.00 8.70 7.99
N GLY A 230 6.00 8.61 7.14
CA GLY A 230 6.76 7.41 6.87
C GLY A 230 6.11 6.45 5.87
N GLN A 231 4.87 6.66 5.45
CA GLN A 231 4.26 5.84 4.42
C GLN A 231 4.96 6.02 3.08
N ARG A 232 5.14 4.91 2.38
CA ARG A 232 5.72 4.90 1.03
C ARG A 232 4.63 4.91 -0.01
N PHE A 233 4.87 5.61 -1.11
CA PHE A 233 3.99 5.62 -2.26
C PHE A 233 4.77 5.51 -3.56
N VAL A 234 4.05 5.14 -4.60
CA VAL A 234 4.55 5.12 -5.98
C VAL A 234 3.67 6.05 -6.80
N PHE A 235 4.26 6.80 -7.71
CA PHE A 235 3.50 7.53 -8.70
C PHE A 235 3.87 7.12 -10.12
N ARG A 236 2.89 7.18 -11.00
CA ARG A 236 3.10 6.82 -12.41
C ARG A 236 2.15 7.55 -13.36
N GLU A 237 2.66 7.84 -14.54
CA GLU A 237 1.89 8.28 -15.70
C GLU A 237 2.57 7.79 -16.97
N GLY A 238 1.93 6.92 -17.76
CA GLY A 238 2.53 6.33 -18.94
C GLY A 238 3.86 5.64 -18.64
N ARG A 239 4.97 6.22 -19.12
CA ARG A 239 6.34 5.73 -18.87
C ARG A 239 7.00 6.38 -17.66
N SER A 240 6.46 7.49 -17.17
CA SER A 240 6.97 8.18 -15.99
C SER A 240 6.67 7.39 -14.74
N LYS A 241 7.65 7.26 -13.86
CA LYS A 241 7.56 6.54 -12.59
C LYS A 241 8.44 7.22 -11.55
N GLY A 242 7.98 7.21 -10.33
CA GLY A 242 8.77 7.59 -9.17
C GLY A 242 8.23 6.94 -7.90
N VAL A 243 8.99 7.08 -6.87
CA VAL A 243 8.64 6.61 -5.51
C VAL A 243 8.79 7.78 -4.55
N GLY A 244 8.12 7.72 -3.42
CA GLY A 244 8.27 8.72 -2.38
C GLY A 244 7.95 8.17 -1.01
N THR A 245 8.33 8.95 0.00
CA THR A 245 8.01 8.71 1.41
C THR A 245 7.39 9.97 1.98
N VAL A 246 6.27 9.84 2.66
CA VAL A 246 5.57 10.95 3.33
C VAL A 246 6.45 11.47 4.48
N THR A 247 6.73 12.77 4.49
CA THR A 247 7.55 13.43 5.51
C THR A 247 6.80 14.40 6.39
N GLY A 248 5.60 14.82 5.98
CA GLY A 248 4.73 15.68 6.75
C GLY A 248 3.32 15.68 6.20
N ILE A 249 2.32 15.87 7.06
CA ILE A 249 0.90 15.91 6.68
C ILE A 249 0.32 17.30 6.95
N THR A 250 -0.54 17.76 6.03
CA THR A 250 -1.35 18.97 6.22
C THR A 250 -2.80 18.54 6.34
N GLU A 251 -3.37 18.71 7.52
CA GLU A 251 -4.78 18.39 7.76
C GLU A 251 -5.69 19.31 6.97
N VAL A 252 -6.84 18.79 6.54
CA VAL A 252 -7.92 19.62 5.96
C VAL A 252 -8.64 20.31 7.12
N GLU A 253 -8.61 21.66 7.15
CA GLU A 253 -9.46 22.43 8.04
C GLU A 253 -10.94 22.40 7.66
#